data_baa3c71286f24336d889f036ec4cb513
#
_entry.id   baa3c71286f24336d889f036ec4cb513
#
_cell.length_a   1.000
_cell.length_b   1.000
_cell.length_c   1.000
_cell.angle_alpha   90.00
_cell.angle_beta   90.00
_cell.angle_gamma   90.00
#
_symmetry.space_group_name_H-M   'P 1'
#
loop_
_entity.id
_entity.type
_entity.pdbx_description
1 polymer ?
#
loop_
_entity_poly.entity_id
_entity_poly.type
_entity_poly.pdbx_seq_one_letter_code
_entity_poly.pdbx_strand_id
1 'polypeptide(L)'
;MASAPAAALLIGVYTLGFVLPFLAVGLFTGGVLSFFKRHQQVVRWTGKAGAALLILMGVMTFTGFMNGFTEYLSQTGSAVPQSQSVGSGEEPSASTDADNGASEPPVVPAPDFTLVDQYGEEHSLSDYKGKTIFLNFWATWCGPCRGEMPDIQALYEEYGGNQGDLVVLGVAAPGLGQEGTQEEIAIFLEENGYTFPTVMDTEYQLTYQYGIRAYPTTWMIDGEGNLYGYVESAMTGEIMRDIVEQTMEAQP
;
A
#
# COMPACT_ATOMS: atom_id res chain seq x y z
N MET A 1 33.15 -29.65 -18.03
CA MET A 1 33.49 -29.99 -16.63
C MET A 1 34.49 -28.95 -16.15
N ALA A 2 34.08 -28.00 -15.32
CA ALA A 2 35.00 -27.02 -14.74
C ALA A 2 35.92 -27.75 -13.75
N SER A 3 37.22 -27.58 -13.91
CA SER A 3 38.23 -28.23 -13.05
C SER A 3 38.08 -27.70 -11.61
N ALA A 4 38.14 -28.59 -10.63
CA ALA A 4 38.00 -28.30 -9.20
C ALA A 4 38.80 -27.07 -8.70
N PRO A 5 40.04 -26.77 -9.21
CA PRO A 5 40.75 -25.56 -8.81
C PRO A 5 40.13 -24.25 -9.28
N ALA A 6 39.43 -24.23 -10.44
CA ALA A 6 38.77 -23.01 -10.95
C ALA A 6 37.53 -22.67 -10.12
N ALA A 7 36.77 -23.66 -9.65
CA ALA A 7 35.64 -23.47 -8.77
C ALA A 7 36.06 -22.92 -7.39
N ALA A 8 37.15 -23.47 -6.82
CA ALA A 8 37.68 -23.00 -5.54
C ALA A 8 38.18 -21.52 -5.63
N LEU A 9 38.78 -21.14 -6.75
CA LEU A 9 39.26 -19.78 -6.96
C LEU A 9 38.12 -18.78 -7.10
N LEU A 10 37.04 -19.14 -7.81
CA LEU A 10 35.82 -18.33 -7.95
C LEU A 10 35.12 -18.12 -6.59
N ILE A 11 34.99 -19.17 -5.78
CA ILE A 11 34.43 -19.08 -4.44
C ILE A 11 35.31 -18.20 -3.54
N GLY A 12 36.63 -18.32 -3.64
CA GLY A 12 37.57 -17.50 -2.88
C GLY A 12 37.48 -16.00 -3.23
N VAL A 13 37.39 -15.66 -4.51
CA VAL A 13 37.21 -14.26 -4.97
C VAL A 13 35.86 -13.69 -4.53
N TYR A 14 34.81 -14.49 -4.61
CA TYR A 14 33.46 -14.08 -4.16
C TYR A 14 33.41 -13.81 -2.65
N THR A 15 33.95 -14.72 -1.83
CA THR A 15 34.02 -14.54 -0.37
C THR A 15 34.89 -13.37 0.03
N LEU A 16 36.02 -13.14 -0.65
CA LEU A 16 36.88 -11.99 -0.41
C LEU A 16 36.16 -10.67 -0.73
N GLY A 17 35.45 -10.63 -1.87
CA GLY A 17 34.63 -9.46 -2.28
C GLY A 17 33.53 -9.12 -1.30
N PHE A 18 32.95 -10.13 -0.63
CA PHE A 18 31.93 -9.92 0.38
C PHE A 18 32.48 -9.51 1.75
N VAL A 19 33.57 -10.10 2.19
CA VAL A 19 34.18 -9.87 3.51
C VAL A 19 34.90 -8.50 3.56
N LEU A 20 35.51 -8.07 2.47
CA LEU A 20 36.33 -6.85 2.41
C LEU A 20 35.58 -5.56 2.81
N PRO A 21 34.35 -5.27 2.34
CA PRO A 21 33.62 -4.09 2.77
C PRO A 21 33.25 -4.13 4.25
N PHE A 22 32.92 -5.30 4.82
CA PHE A 22 32.62 -5.42 6.25
C PHE A 22 33.84 -5.20 7.13
N LEU A 23 35.01 -5.72 6.71
CA LEU A 23 36.27 -5.43 7.39
C LEU A 23 36.63 -3.96 7.31
N ALA A 24 36.44 -3.31 6.16
CA ALA A 24 36.66 -1.88 6.01
C ALA A 24 35.75 -1.07 6.95
N VAL A 25 34.45 -1.38 7.00
CA VAL A 25 33.50 -0.72 7.93
C VAL A 25 33.93 -0.96 9.37
N GLY A 26 34.30 -2.19 9.76
CA GLY A 26 34.72 -2.54 11.12
C GLY A 26 36.00 -1.78 11.56
N LEU A 27 36.99 -1.67 10.69
CA LEU A 27 38.24 -0.95 10.95
C LEU A 27 38.05 0.58 11.02
N PHE A 28 37.14 1.11 10.17
CA PHE A 28 36.86 2.57 10.12
C PHE A 28 35.92 3.05 11.22
N THR A 29 35.09 2.17 11.83
CA THR A 29 34.09 2.54 12.83
C THR A 29 34.72 3.26 14.03
N GLY A 30 35.88 2.79 14.50
CA GLY A 30 36.61 3.42 15.61
C GLY A 30 37.11 4.83 15.28
N GLY A 31 37.62 5.04 14.07
CA GLY A 31 38.11 6.32 13.57
C GLY A 31 36.99 7.33 13.34
N VAL A 32 35.88 6.88 12.78
CA VAL A 32 34.69 7.70 12.52
C VAL A 32 34.05 8.16 13.82
N LEU A 33 33.90 7.28 14.81
CA LEU A 33 33.35 7.62 16.14
C LEU A 33 34.24 8.65 16.87
N SER A 34 35.56 8.49 16.80
CA SER A 34 36.51 9.44 17.43
C SER A 34 36.50 10.79 16.70
N PHE A 35 36.37 10.81 15.38
CA PHE A 35 36.23 12.04 14.59
C PHE A 35 34.95 12.79 14.94
N PHE A 36 33.80 12.11 15.05
CA PHE A 36 32.53 12.73 15.47
C PHE A 36 32.58 13.24 16.93
N LYS A 37 33.24 12.52 17.85
CA LYS A 37 33.45 13.00 19.22
C LYS A 37 34.32 14.24 19.27
N ARG A 38 35.33 14.35 18.42
CA ARG A 38 36.27 15.49 18.39
C ARG A 38 35.66 16.73 17.76
N HIS A 39 34.67 16.54 16.82
CA HIS A 39 34.06 17.64 16.08
C HIS A 39 32.55 17.80 16.37
N GLN A 40 32.16 17.69 17.64
CA GLN A 40 30.75 17.85 18.08
C GLN A 40 30.15 19.22 17.67
N GLN A 41 30.98 20.23 17.45
CA GLN A 41 30.54 21.55 17.02
C GLN A 41 30.07 21.52 15.54
N VAL A 42 30.71 20.74 14.69
CA VAL A 42 30.35 20.56 13.28
C VAL A 42 29.03 19.79 13.18
N VAL A 43 28.85 18.73 13.99
CA VAL A 43 27.60 17.95 14.04
C VAL A 43 26.41 18.79 14.49
N ARG A 44 26.62 19.66 15.49
CA ARG A 44 25.56 20.62 15.92
C ARG A 44 25.24 21.65 14.85
N TRP A 45 26.24 22.06 14.06
CA TRP A 45 26.05 23.04 12.98
C TRP A 45 25.34 22.44 11.78
N THR A 46 25.67 21.20 11.39
CA THR A 46 24.97 20.45 10.33
C THR A 46 23.51 20.16 10.69
N GLY A 47 23.22 19.86 11.98
CA GLY A 47 21.84 19.71 12.47
C GLY A 47 21.02 21.01 12.35
N LYS A 48 21.63 22.15 12.71
CA LYS A 48 20.97 23.46 12.55
C LYS A 48 20.79 23.87 11.09
N ALA A 49 21.77 23.56 10.23
CA ALA A 49 21.68 23.82 8.79
C ALA A 49 20.57 22.95 8.15
N GLY A 50 20.47 21.66 8.53
CA GLY A 50 19.41 20.77 8.08
C GLY A 50 18.02 21.24 8.52
N ALA A 51 17.87 21.66 9.77
CA ALA A 51 16.61 22.21 10.28
C ALA A 51 16.20 23.50 9.54
N ALA A 52 17.16 24.40 9.28
CA ALA A 52 16.91 25.62 8.52
C ALA A 52 16.47 25.33 7.08
N LEU A 53 17.07 24.32 6.45
CA LEU A 53 16.69 23.88 5.09
C LEU A 53 15.31 23.28 5.04
N LEU A 54 14.92 22.48 6.06
CA LEU A 54 13.57 21.92 6.18
C LEU A 54 12.52 23.02 6.40
N ILE A 55 12.82 24.02 7.24
CA ILE A 55 11.94 25.17 7.46
C ILE A 55 11.79 25.97 6.16
N LEU A 56 12.88 26.20 5.43
CA LEU A 56 12.87 26.90 4.15
C LEU A 56 12.01 26.14 3.12
N MET A 57 12.16 24.80 3.01
CA MET A 57 11.32 23.98 2.14
C MET A 57 9.85 24.00 2.58
N GLY A 58 9.57 23.95 3.87
CA GLY A 58 8.21 24.06 4.40
C GLY A 58 7.56 25.41 4.08
N VAL A 59 8.27 26.50 4.17
CA VAL A 59 7.79 27.83 3.78
C VAL A 59 7.59 27.93 2.28
N MET A 60 8.48 27.37 1.47
CA MET A 60 8.34 27.35 0.01
C MET A 60 7.12 26.54 -0.45
N THR A 61 6.82 25.41 0.20
CA THR A 61 5.61 24.62 -0.10
C THR A 61 4.34 25.36 0.34
N PHE A 62 4.36 25.98 1.51
CA PHE A 62 3.23 26.74 2.04
C PHE A 62 2.90 27.99 1.20
N THR A 63 3.91 28.68 0.67
CA THR A 63 3.73 29.87 -0.15
C THR A 63 3.42 29.59 -1.63
N GLY A 64 3.37 28.30 -2.05
CA GLY A 64 3.11 27.90 -3.44
C GLY A 64 4.26 28.23 -4.43
N PHE A 65 5.41 28.68 -3.94
CA PHE A 65 6.55 29.08 -4.76
C PHE A 65 7.18 27.92 -5.54
N MET A 66 6.87 26.67 -5.15
CA MET A 66 7.33 25.45 -5.84
C MET A 66 6.80 25.35 -7.28
N ASN A 67 5.59 25.88 -7.56
CA ASN A 67 5.03 25.82 -8.91
C ASN A 67 5.76 26.70 -9.91
N GLY A 68 6.29 27.84 -9.47
CA GLY A 68 7.10 28.72 -10.32
C GLY A 68 8.54 28.24 -10.55
N PHE A 69 9.10 27.51 -9.57
CA PHE A 69 10.48 27.00 -9.63
C PHE A 69 10.60 25.76 -10.55
N THR A 70 9.61 24.89 -10.58
CA THR A 70 9.56 23.75 -11.51
C THR A 70 9.40 24.21 -12.96
N GLU A 71 8.66 25.28 -13.21
CA GLU A 71 8.53 25.88 -14.53
C GLU A 71 9.84 26.52 -15.03
N TYR A 72 10.59 27.16 -14.14
CA TYR A 72 11.90 27.72 -14.43
C TYR A 72 12.97 26.63 -14.70
N LEU A 73 12.96 25.52 -13.97
CA LEU A 73 13.90 24.40 -14.17
C LEU A 73 13.61 23.60 -15.45
N SER A 74 12.35 23.48 -15.86
CA SER A 74 11.98 22.84 -17.13
C SER A 74 12.39 23.66 -18.34
N GLN A 75 12.54 24.98 -18.18
CA GLN A 75 12.98 25.87 -19.25
C GLN A 75 14.52 25.91 -19.43
N THR A 76 15.30 25.59 -18.40
CA THR A 76 16.76 25.59 -18.43
C THR A 76 17.40 24.20 -18.60
N GLY A 77 16.61 23.11 -18.55
CA GLY A 77 17.05 21.71 -18.56
C GLY A 77 16.92 20.98 -19.89
N SER A 78 17.07 21.65 -21.04
CA SER A 78 17.09 20.98 -22.35
C SER A 78 18.46 20.35 -22.64
N ALA A 79 18.72 19.16 -22.09
CA ALA A 79 19.73 18.24 -22.61
C ALA A 79 19.64 16.84 -21.98
N VAL A 80 18.63 16.04 -22.35
CA VAL A 80 18.73 14.58 -22.32
C VAL A 80 18.07 14.05 -23.59
N PRO A 81 18.75 13.27 -24.45
CA PRO A 81 18.18 12.81 -25.71
C PRO A 81 17.17 11.70 -25.46
N GLN A 82 15.91 11.99 -25.81
CA GLN A 82 14.87 10.97 -25.94
C GLN A 82 15.10 10.16 -27.23
N SER A 83 15.19 8.86 -27.06
CA SER A 83 15.20 7.89 -28.16
C SER A 83 13.89 7.96 -28.93
N GLN A 84 14.00 8.21 -30.22
CA GLN A 84 12.92 8.29 -31.18
C GLN A 84 12.28 6.92 -31.40
N SER A 85 10.94 6.86 -31.36
CA SER A 85 10.21 5.90 -32.17
C SER A 85 9.37 6.66 -33.20
N VAL A 86 9.68 6.35 -34.44
CA VAL A 86 9.10 6.88 -35.66
C VAL A 86 7.68 6.32 -35.89
N GLY A 87 6.77 7.17 -36.31
CA GLY A 87 5.45 6.75 -36.80
C GLY A 87 4.64 7.92 -37.31
N SER A 88 4.71 8.13 -38.62
CA SER A 88 4.08 9.16 -39.42
C SER A 88 2.55 9.15 -39.39
N GLY A 89 1.92 10.30 -39.55
CA GLY A 89 0.63 10.39 -40.21
C GLY A 89 -0.33 11.49 -39.71
N GLU A 90 -0.31 12.63 -40.42
CA GLU A 90 -1.45 13.53 -40.76
C GLU A 90 -2.33 14.12 -39.64
N GLU A 91 -2.17 15.44 -39.47
CA GLU A 91 -3.28 16.32 -39.06
C GLU A 91 -4.39 16.35 -40.13
N PRO A 92 -5.65 16.57 -39.67
CA PRO A 92 -6.27 17.86 -40.00
C PRO A 92 -7.09 18.50 -38.87
N SER A 93 -6.84 19.79 -38.70
CA SER A 93 -7.77 20.91 -38.51
C SER A 93 -9.05 20.75 -37.65
N ALA A 94 -9.01 21.47 -36.57
CA ALA A 94 -10.04 22.33 -35.95
C ALA A 94 -11.53 21.99 -36.19
N SER A 95 -12.18 21.65 -35.07
CA SER A 95 -13.45 22.29 -34.72
C SER A 95 -13.63 22.24 -33.20
N THR A 96 -13.74 23.42 -32.63
CA THR A 96 -14.20 23.73 -31.30
C THR A 96 -15.64 23.25 -31.11
N ASP A 97 -15.81 22.21 -30.27
CA ASP A 97 -17.04 22.05 -29.52
C ASP A 97 -16.63 21.68 -28.08
N ALA A 98 -16.81 22.67 -27.20
CA ALA A 98 -16.70 22.49 -25.76
C ALA A 98 -17.95 21.72 -25.31
N ASP A 99 -17.90 20.41 -25.39
CA ASP A 99 -18.77 19.54 -24.61
C ASP A 99 -18.10 19.24 -23.29
N ASN A 100 -18.57 19.91 -22.25
CA ASN A 100 -18.18 19.77 -20.86
C ASN A 100 -18.92 18.55 -20.29
N GLY A 101 -18.74 17.39 -20.93
CA GLY A 101 -19.14 16.10 -20.41
C GLY A 101 -18.10 15.66 -19.40
N ALA A 102 -18.38 15.83 -18.12
CA ALA A 102 -17.69 15.07 -17.07
C ALA A 102 -17.91 13.59 -17.39
N SER A 103 -16.93 12.96 -18.01
CA SER A 103 -16.94 11.50 -18.17
C SER A 103 -16.90 10.91 -16.76
N GLU A 104 -17.98 10.24 -16.38
CA GLU A 104 -18.00 9.43 -15.16
C GLU A 104 -16.76 8.53 -15.18
N PRO A 105 -16.08 8.36 -14.02
CA PRO A 105 -14.93 7.48 -13.94
C PRO A 105 -15.34 6.09 -14.42
N PRO A 106 -14.46 5.36 -15.12
CA PRO A 106 -14.79 4.05 -15.64
C PRO A 106 -15.20 3.13 -14.49
N VAL A 107 -16.40 2.56 -14.59
CA VAL A 107 -16.93 1.58 -13.64
C VAL A 107 -16.11 0.30 -13.77
N VAL A 108 -15.46 -0.14 -12.70
CA VAL A 108 -14.62 -1.34 -12.65
C VAL A 108 -15.31 -2.39 -11.80
N PRO A 109 -15.79 -3.50 -12.37
CA PRO A 109 -16.38 -4.59 -11.58
C PRO A 109 -15.37 -5.17 -10.60
N ALA A 110 -15.81 -5.43 -9.37
CA ALA A 110 -15.00 -6.09 -8.37
C ALA A 110 -14.76 -7.56 -8.77
N PRO A 111 -13.53 -8.08 -8.62
CA PRO A 111 -13.26 -9.50 -8.83
C PRO A 111 -14.16 -10.36 -7.93
N ASP A 112 -14.91 -11.30 -8.54
CA ASP A 112 -15.79 -12.21 -7.81
C ASP A 112 -14.97 -13.27 -7.05
N PHE A 113 -15.52 -13.73 -5.94
CA PHE A 113 -14.91 -14.79 -5.12
C PHE A 113 -15.98 -15.63 -4.46
N THR A 114 -15.58 -16.85 -4.08
CA THR A 114 -16.35 -17.72 -3.19
C THR A 114 -15.36 -18.35 -2.23
N LEU A 115 -15.38 -17.94 -0.97
CA LEU A 115 -14.45 -18.35 0.07
C LEU A 115 -15.18 -18.69 1.36
N VAL A 116 -14.55 -19.50 2.21
CA VAL A 116 -15.10 -19.95 3.50
C VAL A 116 -14.49 -19.09 4.62
N ASP A 117 -15.31 -18.69 5.58
CA ASP A 117 -14.88 -17.93 6.75
C ASP A 117 -14.36 -18.80 7.91
N GLN A 118 -14.02 -18.17 9.04
CA GLN A 118 -13.55 -18.84 10.25
C GLN A 118 -14.60 -19.74 10.91
N TYR A 119 -15.87 -19.61 10.54
CA TYR A 119 -16.98 -20.43 11.07
C TYR A 119 -17.33 -21.59 10.15
N GLY A 120 -16.72 -21.65 8.94
CA GLY A 120 -17.04 -22.64 7.91
C GLY A 120 -18.24 -22.24 7.04
N GLU A 121 -18.68 -20.99 7.10
CA GLU A 121 -19.71 -20.46 6.21
C GLU A 121 -19.10 -19.95 4.90
N GLU A 122 -19.78 -20.21 3.78
CA GLU A 122 -19.36 -19.78 2.45
C GLU A 122 -19.87 -18.37 2.16
N HIS A 123 -19.01 -17.52 1.62
CA HIS A 123 -19.30 -16.15 1.22
C HIS A 123 -18.92 -15.94 -0.23
N SER A 124 -19.88 -15.53 -1.05
CA SER A 124 -19.64 -15.11 -2.44
C SER A 124 -19.95 -13.62 -2.59
N LEU A 125 -19.16 -12.92 -3.39
CA LEU A 125 -19.41 -11.50 -3.66
C LEU A 125 -20.82 -11.28 -4.22
N SER A 126 -21.27 -12.19 -5.08
CA SER A 126 -22.62 -12.17 -5.68
C SER A 126 -23.77 -12.24 -4.70
N ASP A 127 -23.56 -12.79 -3.49
CA ASP A 127 -24.58 -12.90 -2.45
C ASP A 127 -24.90 -11.55 -1.80
N TYR A 128 -24.02 -10.58 -1.98
CA TYR A 128 -24.10 -9.24 -1.38
C TYR A 128 -24.61 -8.16 -2.33
N LYS A 129 -25.18 -8.54 -3.47
CA LYS A 129 -25.77 -7.57 -4.40
C LYS A 129 -26.79 -6.66 -3.72
N GLY A 130 -26.66 -5.37 -3.97
CA GLY A 130 -27.49 -4.33 -3.35
C GLY A 130 -26.97 -3.83 -2.01
N LYS A 131 -25.81 -4.35 -1.54
CA LYS A 131 -25.16 -3.88 -0.31
C LYS A 131 -23.79 -3.30 -0.60
N THR A 132 -23.42 -2.30 0.18
CA THR A 132 -22.03 -1.81 0.22
C THR A 132 -21.14 -2.82 0.94
N ILE A 133 -19.93 -3.05 0.45
CA ILE A 133 -19.00 -4.01 1.07
C ILE A 133 -17.72 -3.30 1.50
N PHE A 134 -17.38 -3.46 2.77
CA PHE A 134 -16.10 -3.10 3.36
C PHE A 134 -15.25 -4.36 3.42
N LEU A 135 -14.31 -4.52 2.46
CA LEU A 135 -13.48 -5.71 2.28
C LEU A 135 -12.06 -5.40 2.77
N ASN A 136 -11.70 -5.86 3.98
CA ASN A 136 -10.44 -5.56 4.65
C ASN A 136 -9.46 -6.72 4.56
N PHE A 137 -8.32 -6.50 3.91
CA PHE A 137 -7.20 -7.45 3.83
C PHE A 137 -6.23 -7.22 4.97
N TRP A 138 -5.99 -8.24 5.79
CA TRP A 138 -5.20 -8.13 7.00
C TRP A 138 -4.39 -9.39 7.31
N ALA A 139 -3.53 -9.34 8.34
CA ALA A 139 -2.75 -10.47 8.82
C ALA A 139 -2.56 -10.41 10.35
N THR A 140 -2.45 -11.55 11.02
CA THR A 140 -2.29 -11.66 12.48
C THR A 140 -1.01 -10.99 12.99
N TRP A 141 0.06 -11.03 12.21
CA TRP A 141 1.36 -10.42 12.52
C TRP A 141 1.44 -8.92 12.19
N CYS A 142 0.44 -8.37 11.50
CA CYS A 142 0.40 -6.97 11.09
C CYS A 142 0.00 -6.06 12.27
N GLY A 143 0.94 -5.32 12.83
CA GLY A 143 0.69 -4.42 13.96
C GLY A 143 -0.39 -3.36 13.67
N PRO A 144 -0.32 -2.59 12.56
CA PRO A 144 -1.36 -1.63 12.20
C PRO A 144 -2.75 -2.26 12.01
N CYS A 145 -2.83 -3.48 11.41
CA CYS A 145 -4.10 -4.19 11.26
C CYS A 145 -4.75 -4.47 12.62
N ARG A 146 -3.96 -5.01 13.55
CA ARG A 146 -4.43 -5.28 14.93
C ARG A 146 -4.90 -4.02 15.64
N GLY A 147 -4.34 -2.87 15.29
CA GLY A 147 -4.73 -1.57 15.84
C GLY A 147 -6.11 -1.10 15.37
N GLU A 148 -6.51 -1.42 14.14
CA GLU A 148 -7.81 -1.01 13.58
C GLU A 148 -8.93 -2.03 13.79
N MET A 149 -8.62 -3.30 14.09
CA MET A 149 -9.63 -4.38 14.26
C MET A 149 -10.73 -4.07 15.27
N PRO A 150 -10.46 -3.40 16.42
CA PRO A 150 -11.54 -2.98 17.33
C PRO A 150 -12.54 -2.03 16.67
N ASP A 151 -12.06 -1.13 15.81
CA ASP A 151 -12.91 -0.19 15.07
C ASP A 151 -13.71 -0.91 13.96
N ILE A 152 -13.10 -1.91 13.30
CA ILE A 152 -13.81 -2.79 12.33
C ILE A 152 -14.93 -3.59 13.04
N GLN A 153 -14.66 -4.13 14.22
CA GLN A 153 -15.67 -4.83 15.00
C GLN A 153 -16.83 -3.89 15.38
N ALA A 154 -16.51 -2.68 15.82
CA ALA A 154 -17.53 -1.69 16.15
C ALA A 154 -18.36 -1.30 14.92
N LEU A 155 -17.73 -1.12 13.76
CA LEU A 155 -18.41 -0.87 12.49
C LEU A 155 -19.36 -2.03 12.11
N TYR A 156 -18.89 -3.27 12.24
CA TYR A 156 -19.67 -4.46 11.97
C TYR A 156 -20.95 -4.52 12.85
N GLU A 157 -20.81 -4.24 14.15
CA GLU A 157 -21.91 -4.23 15.10
C GLU A 157 -22.88 -3.06 14.85
N GLU A 158 -22.35 -1.86 14.57
CA GLU A 158 -23.11 -0.64 14.30
C GLU A 158 -24.07 -0.82 13.10
N TYR A 159 -23.58 -1.49 12.04
CA TYR A 159 -24.38 -1.76 10.83
C TYR A 159 -25.14 -3.09 10.87
N GLY A 160 -25.34 -3.66 12.07
CA GLY A 160 -26.23 -4.81 12.30
C GLY A 160 -25.68 -6.17 11.89
N GLY A 161 -24.35 -6.38 11.93
CA GLY A 161 -23.77 -7.70 11.75
C GLY A 161 -24.01 -8.30 10.35
N ASN A 162 -23.79 -7.50 9.30
CA ASN A 162 -24.00 -7.85 7.89
C ASN A 162 -25.48 -8.07 7.49
N GLN A 163 -26.44 -7.76 8.38
CA GLN A 163 -27.87 -7.88 8.07
C GLN A 163 -28.44 -6.59 7.43
N GLY A 164 -27.76 -5.46 7.60
CA GLY A 164 -28.12 -4.17 7.02
C GLY A 164 -27.58 -3.97 5.60
N ASP A 165 -27.41 -2.69 5.23
CA ASP A 165 -26.94 -2.27 3.90
C ASP A 165 -25.42 -2.31 3.75
N LEU A 166 -24.68 -2.50 4.85
CA LEU A 166 -23.22 -2.71 4.86
C LEU A 166 -22.88 -4.16 5.15
N VAL A 167 -21.94 -4.69 4.40
CA VAL A 167 -21.27 -5.96 4.66
C VAL A 167 -19.82 -5.68 5.04
N VAL A 168 -19.39 -6.14 6.20
CA VAL A 168 -17.99 -6.09 6.65
C VAL A 168 -17.40 -7.49 6.55
N LEU A 169 -16.35 -7.63 5.72
CA LEU A 169 -15.61 -8.87 5.53
C LEU A 169 -14.12 -8.64 5.74
N GLY A 170 -13.51 -9.44 6.60
CA GLY A 170 -12.07 -9.61 6.64
C GLY A 170 -11.62 -10.59 5.57
N VAL A 171 -10.41 -10.45 5.07
CA VAL A 171 -9.72 -11.42 4.21
C VAL A 171 -8.36 -11.71 4.83
N ALA A 172 -8.12 -12.96 5.17
CA ALA A 172 -6.83 -13.44 5.65
C ALA A 172 -6.28 -14.50 4.68
N ALA A 173 -4.96 -14.56 4.52
CA ALA A 173 -4.29 -15.47 3.61
C ALA A 173 -3.44 -16.49 4.38
N PRO A 174 -4.02 -17.63 4.83
CA PRO A 174 -3.34 -18.63 5.65
C PRO A 174 -2.07 -19.14 4.99
N GLY A 175 -0.95 -19.15 5.73
CA GLY A 175 0.36 -19.63 5.23
C GLY A 175 1.10 -18.64 4.33
N LEU A 176 0.57 -17.47 4.03
CA LEU A 176 1.26 -16.46 3.22
C LEU A 176 2.27 -15.69 4.09
N GLY A 177 3.53 -15.74 3.73
CA GLY A 177 4.60 -15.03 4.44
C GLY A 177 4.78 -15.50 5.87
N GLN A 178 4.36 -14.70 6.86
CA GLN A 178 4.42 -15.01 8.29
C GLN A 178 3.05 -15.39 8.88
N GLU A 179 2.02 -15.51 8.02
CA GLU A 179 0.67 -15.83 8.48
C GLU A 179 0.58 -17.31 8.89
N GLY A 180 -0.20 -17.57 9.93
CA GLY A 180 -0.45 -18.89 10.46
C GLY A 180 -1.45 -19.72 9.64
N THR A 181 -1.86 -20.85 10.21
CA THR A 181 -2.91 -21.70 9.64
C THR A 181 -4.30 -21.07 9.79
N GLN A 182 -5.31 -21.61 9.13
CA GLN A 182 -6.70 -21.18 9.30
C GLN A 182 -7.16 -21.28 10.77
N GLU A 183 -6.74 -22.36 11.46
CA GLU A 183 -7.07 -22.57 12.87
C GLU A 183 -6.42 -21.49 13.76
N GLU A 184 -5.17 -21.12 13.48
CA GLU A 184 -4.46 -20.08 14.24
C GLU A 184 -5.09 -18.71 14.03
N ILE A 185 -5.55 -18.40 12.81
CA ILE A 185 -6.30 -17.17 12.51
C ILE A 185 -7.64 -17.17 13.23
N ALA A 186 -8.40 -18.28 13.19
CA ALA A 186 -9.68 -18.40 13.87
C ALA A 186 -9.54 -18.25 15.41
N ILE A 187 -8.52 -18.87 16.00
CA ILE A 187 -8.20 -18.71 17.43
C ILE A 187 -7.87 -17.25 17.75
N PHE A 188 -7.05 -16.59 16.90
CA PHE A 188 -6.74 -15.18 17.10
C PHE A 188 -7.98 -14.28 17.12
N LEU A 189 -8.92 -14.51 16.19
CA LEU A 189 -10.18 -13.76 16.14
C LEU A 189 -11.02 -14.00 17.40
N GLU A 190 -11.18 -15.26 17.82
CA GLU A 190 -11.93 -15.66 19.01
C GLU A 190 -11.34 -15.07 20.30
N GLU A 191 -10.01 -15.19 20.50
CA GLU A 191 -9.33 -14.69 21.68
C GLU A 191 -9.41 -13.17 21.84
N ASN A 192 -9.54 -12.44 20.73
CA ASN A 192 -9.68 -10.98 20.74
C ASN A 192 -11.13 -10.50 20.66
N GLY A 193 -12.11 -11.42 20.57
CA GLY A 193 -13.54 -11.10 20.53
C GLY A 193 -14.01 -10.49 19.21
N TYR A 194 -13.30 -10.76 18.11
CA TYR A 194 -13.70 -10.31 16.77
C TYR A 194 -14.65 -11.32 16.15
N THR A 195 -15.87 -10.86 15.82
CA THR A 195 -16.96 -11.70 15.30
C THR A 195 -17.33 -11.39 13.86
N PHE A 196 -16.75 -10.36 13.24
CA PHE A 196 -16.97 -10.10 11.83
C PHE A 196 -16.39 -11.24 10.99
N PRO A 197 -17.12 -11.72 9.96
CA PRO A 197 -16.67 -12.80 9.10
C PRO A 197 -15.33 -12.47 8.45
N THR A 198 -14.41 -13.42 8.50
CA THR A 198 -13.09 -13.33 7.85
C THR A 198 -12.91 -14.54 6.95
N VAL A 199 -12.95 -14.31 5.64
CA VAL A 199 -12.76 -15.36 4.64
C VAL A 199 -11.30 -15.75 4.49
N MET A 200 -11.04 -17.03 4.25
CA MET A 200 -9.72 -17.64 4.19
C MET A 200 -9.28 -17.80 2.73
N ASP A 201 -8.42 -16.89 2.25
CA ASP A 201 -7.85 -16.93 0.89
C ASP A 201 -6.68 -17.92 0.83
N THR A 202 -6.95 -19.22 0.90
CA THR A 202 -5.95 -20.28 0.96
C THR A 202 -5.14 -20.45 -0.33
N GLU A 203 -5.67 -20.03 -1.46
CA GLU A 203 -5.02 -20.07 -2.76
C GLU A 203 -4.39 -18.73 -3.16
N TYR A 204 -4.53 -17.71 -2.32
CA TYR A 204 -4.02 -16.35 -2.52
C TYR A 204 -4.57 -15.63 -3.77
N GLN A 205 -5.66 -16.17 -4.34
CA GLN A 205 -6.23 -15.66 -5.58
C GLN A 205 -6.87 -14.29 -5.36
N LEU A 206 -7.62 -14.14 -4.27
CA LEU A 206 -8.27 -12.88 -3.94
C LEU A 206 -7.26 -11.79 -3.63
N THR A 207 -6.26 -12.11 -2.80
CA THR A 207 -5.13 -11.23 -2.49
C THR A 207 -4.42 -10.74 -3.76
N TYR A 208 -4.21 -11.64 -4.74
CA TYR A 208 -3.58 -11.30 -6.01
C TYR A 208 -4.48 -10.48 -6.93
N GLN A 209 -5.76 -10.85 -7.08
CA GLN A 209 -6.72 -10.17 -7.96
C GLN A 209 -7.01 -8.73 -7.52
N TYR A 210 -7.07 -8.48 -6.20
CA TYR A 210 -7.23 -7.15 -5.64
C TYR A 210 -5.91 -6.38 -5.53
N GLY A 211 -4.81 -6.96 -6.00
CA GLY A 211 -3.50 -6.32 -6.09
C GLY A 211 -2.89 -5.95 -4.73
N ILE A 212 -3.16 -6.72 -3.68
CA ILE A 212 -2.72 -6.44 -2.32
C ILE A 212 -1.20 -6.53 -2.21
N ARG A 213 -0.57 -5.43 -1.81
CA ARG A 213 0.89 -5.30 -1.68
C ARG A 213 1.34 -4.99 -0.25
N ALA A 214 0.43 -4.48 0.56
CA ALA A 214 0.66 -4.09 1.95
C ALA A 214 -0.58 -4.39 2.79
N TYR A 215 -0.38 -4.53 4.11
CA TYR A 215 -1.45 -4.68 5.08
C TYR A 215 -1.43 -3.51 6.09
N PRO A 216 -2.62 -3.02 6.52
CA PRO A 216 -3.94 -3.37 6.00
C PRO A 216 -4.21 -2.68 4.66
N THR A 217 -5.04 -3.29 3.82
CA THR A 217 -5.67 -2.66 2.66
C THR A 217 -7.16 -2.93 2.70
N THR A 218 -7.97 -1.89 2.60
CA THR A 218 -9.42 -1.99 2.57
C THR A 218 -9.94 -1.54 1.22
N TRP A 219 -10.72 -2.38 0.56
CA TRP A 219 -11.47 -2.05 -0.63
C TRP A 219 -12.93 -1.78 -0.28
N MET A 220 -13.50 -0.72 -0.88
CA MET A 220 -14.91 -0.42 -0.85
C MET A 220 -15.53 -0.86 -2.17
N ILE A 221 -16.66 -1.60 -2.07
CA ILE A 221 -17.41 -2.09 -3.23
C ILE A 221 -18.83 -1.58 -3.09
N ASP A 222 -19.37 -1.02 -4.16
CA ASP A 222 -20.74 -0.48 -4.20
C ASP A 222 -21.81 -1.58 -4.29
N GLY A 223 -23.08 -1.21 -4.16
CA GLY A 223 -24.21 -2.15 -4.23
C GLY A 223 -24.41 -2.81 -5.59
N GLU A 224 -23.81 -2.28 -6.66
CA GLU A 224 -23.81 -2.89 -7.98
C GLU A 224 -22.68 -3.93 -8.15
N GLY A 225 -21.75 -3.99 -7.19
CA GLY A 225 -20.60 -4.89 -7.20
C GLY A 225 -19.38 -4.30 -7.92
N ASN A 226 -19.25 -2.97 -7.97
CA ASN A 226 -18.10 -2.31 -8.57
C ASN A 226 -17.13 -1.80 -7.51
N LEU A 227 -15.85 -1.74 -7.87
CA LEU A 227 -14.81 -1.13 -7.03
C LEU A 227 -15.05 0.37 -6.95
N TYR A 228 -15.38 0.87 -5.76
CA TYR A 228 -15.54 2.30 -5.48
C TYR A 228 -14.19 2.96 -5.21
N GLY A 229 -13.37 2.32 -4.36
CA GLY A 229 -12.04 2.82 -4.01
C GLY A 229 -11.35 1.93 -3.00
N TYR A 230 -10.13 2.30 -2.62
CA TYR A 230 -9.37 1.56 -1.60
C TYR A 230 -8.48 2.45 -0.75
N VAL A 231 -8.11 1.96 0.44
CA VAL A 231 -7.18 2.61 1.37
C VAL A 231 -6.08 1.61 1.75
N GLU A 232 -4.81 1.95 1.50
CA GLU A 232 -3.62 1.14 1.85
C GLU A 232 -2.98 1.60 3.17
N SER A 233 -3.77 1.77 4.22
CA SER A 233 -3.29 2.13 5.56
C SER A 233 -4.33 1.79 6.61
N ALA A 234 -3.89 1.66 7.87
CA ALA A 234 -4.82 1.56 8.98
C ALA A 234 -5.68 2.83 9.11
N MET A 235 -6.95 2.64 9.42
CA MET A 235 -7.95 3.69 9.56
C MET A 235 -8.48 3.75 11.00
N THR A 236 -8.95 4.93 11.40
CA THR A 236 -9.78 5.10 12.61
C THR A 236 -11.25 4.80 12.30
N GLY A 237 -12.03 4.47 13.31
CA GLY A 237 -13.46 4.22 13.15
C GLY A 237 -14.23 5.40 12.54
N GLU A 238 -13.78 6.65 12.73
CA GLU A 238 -14.34 7.84 12.09
C GLU A 238 -14.12 7.79 10.56
N ILE A 239 -12.87 7.55 10.12
CA ILE A 239 -12.54 7.44 8.69
C ILE A 239 -13.29 6.27 8.04
N MET A 240 -13.43 5.13 8.75
CA MET A 240 -14.18 3.97 8.24
C MET A 240 -15.65 4.33 7.97
N ARG A 241 -16.31 5.05 8.90
CA ARG A 241 -17.71 5.51 8.70
C ARG A 241 -17.81 6.47 7.53
N ASP A 242 -16.91 7.45 7.44
CA ASP A 242 -16.91 8.45 6.38
C ASP A 242 -16.81 7.79 4.98
N ILE A 243 -15.92 6.82 4.79
CA ILE A 243 -15.78 6.13 3.50
C ILE A 243 -16.95 5.20 3.19
N VAL A 244 -17.55 4.57 4.20
CA VAL A 244 -18.77 3.76 4.06
C VAL A 244 -19.94 4.64 3.61
N GLU A 245 -20.18 5.77 4.29
CA GLU A 245 -21.23 6.72 3.93
C GLU A 245 -21.03 7.27 2.51
N GLN A 246 -19.80 7.68 2.15
CA GLN A 246 -19.49 8.14 0.79
C GLN A 246 -19.77 7.05 -0.26
N THR A 247 -19.45 5.79 0.03
CA THR A 247 -19.71 4.70 -0.91
C THR A 247 -21.22 4.43 -1.06
N MET A 248 -21.97 4.51 0.04
CA MET A 248 -23.44 4.34 0.03
C MET A 248 -24.14 5.48 -0.71
N GLU A 249 -23.68 6.73 -0.54
CA GLU A 249 -24.24 7.91 -1.22
C GLU A 249 -23.95 7.93 -2.73
N ALA A 250 -22.86 7.31 -3.16
CA ALA A 250 -22.47 7.23 -4.57
C ALA A 250 -23.27 6.20 -5.37
N GLN A 251 -24.17 5.45 -4.73
CA GLN A 251 -25.06 4.50 -5.41
C GLN A 251 -26.15 5.26 -6.17
N PRO A 252 -26.43 4.90 -7.42
CA PRO A 252 -27.44 5.58 -8.25
C PRO A 252 -28.88 5.38 -7.75
#